data_3cfc5f7ccf198e54867ffb460601f5c4
#
_entry.id   3cfc5f7ccf198e54867ffb460601f5c4
#
_cell.length_a   1.000
_cell.length_b   1.000
_cell.length_c   1.000
_cell.angle_alpha   90.00
_cell.angle_beta   90.00
_cell.angle_gamma   90.00
#
_symmetry.space_group_name_H-M   'P 1'
#
loop_
_entity.id
_entity.type
_entity.pdbx_description
1 polymer ?
#
loop_
_entity_poly.entity_id
_entity_poly.type
_entity_poly.pdbx_seq_one_letter_code
_entity_poly.pdbx_strand_id
1 'polypeptide(L)'
;MGNMIESLLDHAEFQAAARETFLPDDTGVCYFYHRSKRYNVTVAYLRRHDNTVAYGAAFCRPEDKFVKRQGRRIAIGRLDTYDHILTNPGGSRWEVHEAILDALTRKDLVPYAPENFRP
;
A
#
# COMPACT_ATOMS: atom_id res chain seq x y z
N MET A 1 -7.86 15.18 -14.74
CA MET A 1 -9.10 14.47 -15.10
C MET A 1 -8.89 13.02 -15.45
N GLY A 2 -7.84 12.66 -16.17
CA GLY A 2 -7.47 11.27 -16.40
C GLY A 2 -7.29 10.48 -15.12
N ASN A 3 -6.75 11.15 -14.09
CA ASN A 3 -6.54 10.51 -12.79
C ASN A 3 -7.84 10.09 -12.11
N MET A 4 -8.92 10.82 -12.34
CA MET A 4 -10.20 10.47 -11.74
C MET A 4 -10.76 9.19 -12.38
N ILE A 5 -10.59 9.04 -13.68
CA ILE A 5 -11.02 7.83 -14.39
C ILE A 5 -10.17 6.64 -13.96
N GLU A 6 -8.87 6.82 -13.86
CA GLU A 6 -7.97 5.78 -13.40
C GLU A 6 -8.30 5.35 -11.96
N SER A 7 -8.61 6.30 -11.09
CA SER A 7 -9.01 5.99 -9.73
C SER A 7 -10.29 5.18 -9.68
N LEU A 8 -11.25 5.48 -10.56
CA LEU A 8 -12.50 4.73 -10.62
C LEU A 8 -12.29 3.31 -11.12
N LEU A 9 -11.42 3.14 -12.13
CA LEU A 9 -11.08 1.82 -12.64
C LEU A 9 -10.33 1.01 -11.59
N ASP A 10 -9.33 1.60 -10.93
CA ASP A 10 -8.61 0.97 -9.83
C ASP A 10 -9.57 0.57 -8.72
N HIS A 11 -10.52 1.44 -8.40
CA HIS A 11 -11.49 1.17 -7.36
C HIS A 11 -12.41 0.00 -7.73
N ALA A 12 -12.83 -0.08 -8.97
CA ALA A 12 -13.68 -1.18 -9.43
C ALA A 12 -12.93 -2.50 -9.44
N GLU A 13 -11.70 -2.52 -9.95
CA GLU A 13 -10.84 -3.70 -9.92
C GLU A 13 -10.58 -4.14 -8.50
N PHE A 14 -10.27 -3.17 -7.65
CA PHE A 14 -9.98 -3.45 -6.26
C PHE A 14 -11.20 -4.03 -5.54
N GLN A 15 -12.39 -3.52 -5.77
CA GLN A 15 -13.57 -4.04 -5.11
C GLN A 15 -13.84 -5.49 -5.49
N ALA A 16 -13.63 -5.86 -6.75
CA ALA A 16 -13.76 -7.24 -7.18
C ALA A 16 -12.73 -8.12 -6.48
N ALA A 17 -11.47 -7.69 -6.48
CA ALA A 17 -10.38 -8.41 -5.82
C ALA A 17 -10.63 -8.54 -4.32
N ALA A 18 -11.07 -7.47 -3.67
CA ALA A 18 -11.31 -7.47 -2.22
C ALA A 18 -12.42 -8.43 -1.80
N ARG A 19 -13.41 -8.65 -2.65
CA ARG A 19 -14.48 -9.63 -2.35
C ARG A 19 -13.96 -11.05 -2.35
N GLU A 20 -13.00 -11.33 -3.22
CA GLU A 20 -12.44 -12.68 -3.38
C GLU A 20 -11.32 -12.95 -2.40
N THR A 21 -10.54 -11.91 -2.07
CA THR A 21 -9.29 -12.05 -1.33
C THR A 21 -9.31 -11.29 -0.01
N PHE A 22 -10.47 -10.93 0.50
CA PHE A 22 -10.59 -10.20 1.75
C PHE A 22 -9.87 -10.92 2.87
N LEU A 23 -8.93 -10.21 3.49
CA LEU A 23 -8.19 -10.71 4.63
C LEU A 23 -8.73 -10.06 5.90
N PRO A 24 -9.29 -10.83 6.81
CA PRO A 24 -9.75 -10.29 8.09
C PRO A 24 -8.59 -9.76 8.91
N ASP A 25 -8.87 -8.84 9.80
CA ASP A 25 -7.84 -8.24 10.65
C ASP A 25 -7.10 -9.29 11.49
N ASP A 26 -7.72 -10.43 11.77
CA ASP A 26 -7.09 -11.50 12.53
C ASP A 26 -6.02 -12.28 11.74
N THR A 27 -5.84 -11.99 10.46
CA THR A 27 -4.77 -12.62 9.67
C THR A 27 -3.38 -12.03 9.92
N GLY A 28 -3.28 -11.04 10.78
CA GLY A 28 -2.01 -10.41 11.10
C GLY A 28 -1.62 -9.26 10.17
N VAL A 29 -2.50 -8.82 9.31
CA VAL A 29 -2.24 -7.67 8.46
C VAL A 29 -2.19 -6.41 9.30
N CYS A 30 -1.12 -5.65 9.14
CA CYS A 30 -0.93 -4.38 9.82
C CYS A 30 -1.07 -3.23 8.84
N TYR A 31 -1.46 -2.08 9.35
CA TYR A 31 -1.60 -0.87 8.53
C TYR A 31 -0.82 0.26 9.16
N PHE A 32 -0.27 1.15 8.32
CA PHE A 32 0.18 2.43 8.79
C PHE A 32 -0.11 3.51 7.75
N TYR A 33 -0.08 4.74 8.21
CA TYR A 33 -0.40 5.91 7.39
C TYR A 33 0.80 6.84 7.40
N HIS A 34 1.14 7.35 6.23
CA HIS A 34 2.25 8.29 6.10
C HIS A 34 1.78 9.49 5.30
N ARG A 35 2.04 10.67 5.83
CA ARG A 35 1.68 11.91 5.15
C ARG A 35 2.94 12.56 4.59
N SER A 36 3.04 12.62 3.28
CA SER A 36 4.07 13.36 2.59
C SER A 36 3.49 14.68 2.07
N LYS A 37 4.34 15.50 1.47
CA LYS A 37 3.88 16.78 0.92
C LYS A 37 2.86 16.60 -0.21
N ARG A 38 2.97 15.53 -0.98
CA ARG A 38 2.18 15.33 -2.19
C ARG A 38 1.12 14.24 -2.06
N TYR A 39 1.27 13.37 -1.08
CA TYR A 39 0.37 12.22 -0.95
C TYR A 39 0.14 11.84 0.48
N ASN A 40 -1.08 11.38 0.75
CA ASN A 40 -1.38 10.60 1.94
C ASN A 40 -1.28 9.13 1.54
N VAL A 41 -0.44 8.39 2.21
CA VAL A 41 -0.16 6.99 1.86
C VAL A 41 -0.72 6.08 2.93
N THR A 42 -1.43 5.06 2.50
CA THR A 42 -1.86 3.98 3.39
C THR A 42 -1.11 2.73 2.98
N VAL A 43 -0.46 2.09 3.95
CA VAL A 43 0.29 0.85 3.69
C VAL A 43 -0.35 -0.28 4.48
N ALA A 44 -0.56 -1.40 3.80
CA ALA A 44 -0.89 -2.68 4.42
C ALA A 44 0.34 -3.57 4.32
N TYR A 45 0.71 -4.24 5.40
CA TYR A 45 1.83 -5.17 5.35
C TYR A 45 1.60 -6.38 6.25
N LEU A 46 2.27 -7.46 5.90
CA LEU A 46 2.14 -8.73 6.58
C LEU A 46 3.52 -9.33 6.79
N ARG A 47 3.90 -9.53 8.07
CA ARG A 47 5.14 -10.23 8.40
C ARG A 47 4.96 -11.72 8.20
N ARG A 48 5.96 -12.35 7.61
CA ARG A 48 5.98 -13.80 7.39
C ARG A 48 7.05 -14.45 8.25
N HIS A 49 6.95 -15.77 8.38
CA HIS A 49 7.87 -16.56 9.23
C HIS A 49 9.31 -16.59 8.70
N ASP A 50 9.51 -16.36 7.43
CA ASP A 50 10.82 -16.41 6.79
C ASP A 50 11.57 -15.08 6.84
N ASN A 51 11.18 -14.19 7.75
CA ASN A 51 11.76 -12.86 7.90
C ASN A 51 11.59 -12.00 6.65
N THR A 52 10.46 -12.18 5.97
CA THR A 52 10.06 -11.31 4.89
C THR A 52 8.80 -10.54 5.27
N VAL A 53 8.52 -9.47 4.53
CA VAL A 53 7.31 -8.67 4.71
C VAL A 53 6.68 -8.43 3.35
N ALA A 54 5.43 -8.87 3.19
CA ALA A 54 4.63 -8.54 2.03
C ALA A 54 3.95 -7.19 2.28
N TYR A 55 3.83 -6.35 1.25
CA TYR A 55 3.25 -5.03 1.42
C TYR A 55 2.47 -4.58 0.20
N GLY A 56 1.56 -3.64 0.42
CA GLY A 56 0.81 -2.95 -0.62
C GLY A 56 0.50 -1.55 -0.13
N ALA A 57 0.34 -0.60 -1.05
CA ALA A 57 0.15 0.80 -0.68
C ALA A 57 -0.90 1.48 -1.55
N ALA A 58 -1.58 2.45 -0.97
CA ALA A 58 -2.51 3.33 -1.65
C ALA A 58 -2.03 4.77 -1.50
N PHE A 59 -2.07 5.52 -2.59
CA PHE A 59 -1.63 6.90 -2.63
C PHE A 59 -2.83 7.81 -2.89
N CYS A 60 -3.07 8.76 -1.99
CA CYS A 60 -4.14 9.72 -2.13
C CYS A 60 -3.54 11.12 -2.24
N ARG A 61 -3.94 11.89 -3.25
CA ARG A 61 -3.45 13.26 -3.39
C ARG A 61 -4.03 14.15 -2.29
N PRO A 62 -3.28 15.17 -1.85
CA PRO A 62 -3.77 16.06 -0.80
C PRO A 62 -5.08 16.77 -1.15
N GLU A 63 -5.29 17.08 -2.44
CA GLU A 63 -6.51 17.74 -2.91
C GLU A 63 -7.72 16.82 -2.96
N ASP A 64 -7.52 15.52 -2.90
CA ASP A 64 -8.60 14.54 -2.85
C ASP A 64 -8.96 14.24 -1.40
N LYS A 65 -10.23 13.95 -1.17
CA LYS A 65 -10.67 13.60 0.17
C LYS A 65 -10.05 12.27 0.61
N PHE A 66 -9.23 12.32 1.65
CA PHE A 66 -8.61 11.12 2.18
C PHE A 66 -9.58 10.36 3.08
N VAL A 67 -9.84 9.09 2.73
CA VAL A 67 -10.69 8.20 3.51
C VAL A 67 -9.86 6.97 3.89
N LYS A 68 -9.56 6.84 5.17
CA LYS A 68 -8.72 5.74 5.68
C LYS A 68 -9.24 4.36 5.28
N ARG A 69 -10.54 4.16 5.37
CA ARG A 69 -11.16 2.89 5.02
C ARG A 69 -10.90 2.52 3.56
N GLN A 70 -11.03 3.48 2.67
CA GLN A 70 -10.80 3.26 1.25
C GLN A 70 -9.31 3.01 0.99
N GLY A 71 -8.44 3.77 1.64
CA GLY A 71 -7.00 3.56 1.55
C GLY A 71 -6.59 2.16 1.97
N ARG A 72 -7.13 1.68 3.09
CA ARG A 72 -6.86 0.32 3.56
C ARG A 72 -7.31 -0.74 2.56
N ARG A 73 -8.48 -0.56 1.96
CA ARG A 73 -9.00 -1.50 0.95
C ARG A 73 -8.08 -1.59 -0.25
N ILE A 74 -7.64 -0.45 -0.75
CA ILE A 74 -6.74 -0.41 -1.90
C ILE A 74 -5.40 -1.03 -1.53
N ALA A 75 -4.86 -0.68 -0.39
CA ALA A 75 -3.56 -1.19 0.05
C ALA A 75 -3.57 -2.71 0.22
N ILE A 76 -4.61 -3.26 0.84
CA ILE A 76 -4.69 -4.70 1.04
C ILE A 76 -4.91 -5.44 -0.28
N GLY A 77 -5.66 -4.85 -1.19
CA GLY A 77 -5.83 -5.41 -2.53
C GLY A 77 -4.50 -5.48 -3.28
N ARG A 78 -3.67 -4.45 -3.16
CA ARG A 78 -2.35 -4.42 -3.78
C ARG A 78 -1.37 -5.36 -3.09
N LEU A 79 -1.48 -5.53 -1.78
CA LEU A 79 -0.68 -6.53 -1.06
C LEU A 79 -0.94 -7.93 -1.62
N ASP A 80 -2.18 -8.23 -1.93
CA ASP A 80 -2.56 -9.53 -2.46
C ASP A 80 -2.26 -9.68 -3.96
N THR A 81 -2.51 -8.64 -4.74
CA THR A 81 -2.39 -8.67 -6.19
C THR A 81 -0.94 -8.60 -6.66
N TYR A 82 -0.16 -7.72 -6.04
CA TYR A 82 1.26 -7.53 -6.38
C TYR A 82 2.11 -8.27 -5.38
N ASP A 83 3.08 -9.00 -5.86
CA ASP A 83 3.94 -9.82 -5.01
C ASP A 83 5.15 -9.00 -4.52
N HIS A 84 4.87 -7.88 -3.87
CA HIS A 84 5.91 -7.02 -3.31
C HIS A 84 6.36 -7.56 -1.96
N ILE A 85 7.63 -7.97 -1.89
CA ILE A 85 8.19 -8.57 -0.69
C ILE A 85 9.53 -7.91 -0.37
N LEU A 86 9.69 -7.53 0.90
CA LEU A 86 10.97 -7.08 1.45
C LEU A 86 11.61 -8.21 2.22
N THR A 87 12.90 -8.41 1.99
CA THR A 87 13.70 -9.42 2.70
C THR A 87 14.50 -8.75 3.79
N ASN A 88 14.44 -9.27 5.01
CA ASN A 88 15.17 -8.76 6.17
C ASN A 88 14.96 -7.26 6.40
N PRO A 89 13.71 -6.80 6.53
CA PRO A 89 13.43 -5.36 6.66
C PRO A 89 13.77 -4.79 8.03
N GLY A 90 14.28 -5.59 8.95
CA GLY A 90 14.57 -5.19 10.31
C GLY A 90 13.60 -5.81 11.31
N GLY A 91 13.95 -5.74 12.59
CA GLY A 91 13.17 -6.38 13.66
C GLY A 91 12.07 -5.49 14.21
N SER A 92 12.25 -4.18 14.22
CA SER A 92 11.28 -3.26 14.81
C SER A 92 10.23 -2.83 13.78
N ARG A 93 9.06 -2.46 14.30
CA ARG A 93 7.99 -1.92 13.47
C ARG A 93 8.47 -0.69 12.71
N TRP A 94 9.28 0.14 13.35
CA TRP A 94 9.81 1.36 12.78
C TRP A 94 10.70 1.10 11.56
N GLU A 95 11.58 0.12 11.71
CA GLU A 95 12.46 -0.28 10.60
C GLU A 95 11.67 -0.80 9.40
N VAL A 96 10.63 -1.60 9.67
CA VAL A 96 9.77 -2.13 8.62
C VAL A 96 9.05 -0.99 7.88
N HIS A 97 8.52 -0.02 8.62
CA HIS A 97 7.83 1.12 8.01
C HIS A 97 8.77 1.93 7.12
N GLU A 98 9.97 2.20 7.60
CA GLU A 98 10.96 2.95 6.81
C GLU A 98 11.40 2.19 5.56
N ALA A 99 11.60 0.88 5.69
CA ALA A 99 11.98 0.03 4.56
C ALA A 99 10.90 0.02 3.48
N ILE A 100 9.64 -0.06 3.89
CA ILE A 100 8.52 -0.03 2.94
C ILE A 100 8.46 1.33 2.25
N LEU A 101 8.54 2.44 3.02
CA LEU A 101 8.49 3.77 2.44
C LEU A 101 9.63 3.99 1.42
N ASP A 102 10.80 3.48 1.73
CA ASP A 102 11.93 3.55 0.79
C ASP A 102 11.63 2.76 -0.48
N ALA A 103 11.08 1.56 -0.35
CA ALA A 103 10.72 0.75 -1.50
C ALA A 103 9.68 1.43 -2.40
N LEU A 104 8.76 2.20 -1.81
CA LEU A 104 7.74 2.91 -2.57
C LEU A 104 8.32 4.04 -3.43
N THR A 105 9.54 4.49 -3.19
CA THR A 105 10.19 5.47 -4.05
C THR A 105 10.80 4.85 -5.30
N ARG A 106 10.82 3.52 -5.39
CA ARG A 106 11.47 2.79 -6.47
C ARG A 106 10.44 2.24 -7.43
N LYS A 107 10.30 2.91 -8.56
CA LYS A 107 9.28 2.59 -9.53
C LYS A 107 9.45 1.19 -10.14
N ASP A 108 10.68 0.71 -10.21
CA ASP A 108 10.96 -0.64 -10.68
C ASP A 108 10.41 -1.71 -9.74
N LEU A 109 10.30 -1.41 -8.45
CA LEU A 109 9.74 -2.33 -7.46
C LEU A 109 8.23 -2.18 -7.32
N VAL A 110 7.74 -0.93 -7.35
CA VAL A 110 6.32 -0.62 -7.13
C VAL A 110 5.81 0.20 -8.30
N PRO A 111 5.41 -0.46 -9.40
CA PRO A 111 5.04 0.25 -10.64
C PRO A 111 3.88 1.23 -10.50
N TYR A 112 2.95 0.98 -9.58
CA TYR A 112 1.79 1.86 -9.37
C TYR A 112 2.11 3.08 -8.50
N ALA A 113 3.31 3.15 -7.92
CA ALA A 113 3.68 4.32 -7.10
C ALA A 113 3.88 5.54 -7.99
N PRO A 114 3.50 6.74 -7.52
CA PRO A 114 3.75 7.96 -8.28
C PRO A 114 5.24 8.17 -8.51
N GLU A 115 5.60 8.65 -9.70
CA GLU A 115 7.01 8.84 -10.07
C GLU A 115 7.76 9.79 -9.16
N ASN A 116 7.05 10.77 -8.64
CA ASN A 116 7.65 11.82 -7.82
C ASN A 116 7.37 11.62 -6.32
N PHE A 117 7.03 10.41 -5.92
CA PHE A 117 6.78 10.15 -4.51
C PHE A 117 8.06 10.27 -3.70
N ARG A 118 7.97 11.02 -2.60
CA ARG A 118 9.00 11.17 -1.58
C ARG A 118 8.34 11.07 -0.22
N PRO A 119 8.84 10.20 0.66
CA PRO A 119 8.24 10.01 2.00
C PRO A 119 8.26 11.23 2.91
#